data_8c17b3c4b63694402ac75799ff4adf3c
#
_entry.id   8c17b3c4b63694402ac75799ff4adf3c
#
_cell.length_a   1.000
_cell.length_b   1.000
_cell.length_c   1.000
_cell.angle_alpha   90.00
_cell.angle_beta   90.00
_cell.angle_gamma   90.00
#
_symmetry.space_group_name_H-M   'P 1'
#
loop_
_entity.id
_entity.type
_entity.pdbx_description
1 polymer ?
#
loop_
_entity_poly.entity_id
_entity_poly.type
_entity_poly.pdbx_seq_one_letter_code
_entity_poly.pdbx_strand_id
1 'polypeptide(L)'
;QESTQLMHDQQEKFLYRLRAAQQEITHLRSQLERAHLAATLDSLTRVFNRHAFTRLLERALSESTDGLALLMLDIDHFKQINDSYGHDVGDRVLQLIADTARKEMRHSDVLARFGGEEFIILLSDTQLQDALVIAERIRNSIQQQYLYARPELVLKFTVSIGIAELESHTQDLDDLIKKADVALYAAKKSGRNRIEVYRPDMSSPFQSDLQNFYTEKYINL
;
A
#
# COMPACT_ATOMS: atom_id res chain seq x y z
N GLN A 1 8.49 51.46 43.91
CA GLN A 1 9.36 50.29 43.90
C GLN A 1 8.55 48.96 43.96
N GLU A 2 7.57 48.84 44.88
CA GLU A 2 6.72 47.63 45.02
C GLU A 2 5.91 47.33 43.74
N SER A 3 5.33 48.33 43.09
CA SER A 3 4.53 48.12 41.85
C SER A 3 5.38 47.60 40.68
N THR A 4 6.64 48.01 40.60
CA THR A 4 7.58 47.58 39.53
C THR A 4 8.00 46.11 39.76
N GLN A 5 8.21 45.73 41.01
CA GLN A 5 8.54 44.34 41.41
C GLN A 5 7.37 43.39 41.10
N LEU A 6 6.15 43.79 41.45
CA LEU A 6 4.94 43.01 41.18
C LEU A 6 4.69 42.79 39.69
N MET A 7 4.95 43.81 38.86
CA MET A 7 4.84 43.71 37.42
C MET A 7 5.89 42.79 36.82
N HIS A 8 7.11 42.83 37.35
CA HIS A 8 8.19 41.93 36.91
C HIS A 8 7.87 40.46 37.19
N ASP A 9 7.42 40.16 38.43
CA ASP A 9 7.00 38.81 38.84
C ASP A 9 5.82 38.28 37.97
N GLN A 10 4.87 39.13 37.62
CA GLN A 10 3.76 38.76 36.75
C GLN A 10 4.24 38.45 35.33
N GLN A 11 5.17 39.24 34.82
CA GLN A 11 5.77 39.02 33.48
C GLN A 11 6.57 37.72 33.41
N GLU A 12 7.36 37.40 34.45
CA GLU A 12 8.09 36.15 34.50
C GLU A 12 7.14 34.94 34.54
N LYS A 13 6.09 35.01 35.36
CA LYS A 13 5.05 33.95 35.40
C LYS A 13 4.34 33.78 34.09
N PHE A 14 4.05 34.89 33.39
CA PHE A 14 3.45 34.83 32.06
C PHE A 14 4.37 34.17 31.04
N LEU A 15 5.65 34.58 31.00
CA LEU A 15 6.66 33.98 30.13
C LEU A 15 6.87 32.48 30.38
N TYR A 16 6.88 32.11 31.66
CA TYR A 16 6.97 30.70 32.04
C TYR A 16 5.78 29.90 31.51
N ARG A 17 4.55 30.40 31.71
CA ARG A 17 3.32 29.77 31.20
C ARG A 17 3.31 29.68 29.67
N LEU A 18 3.76 30.73 29.00
CA LEU A 18 3.85 30.75 27.55
C LEU A 18 4.82 29.68 27.01
N ARG A 19 6.00 29.55 27.63
CA ARG A 19 6.98 28.51 27.28
C ARG A 19 6.43 27.10 27.53
N ALA A 20 5.78 26.88 28.66
CA ALA A 20 5.16 25.60 28.98
C ALA A 20 4.06 25.25 27.96
N ALA A 21 3.20 26.19 27.60
CA ALA A 21 2.16 25.99 26.57
C ALA A 21 2.76 25.70 25.19
N GLN A 22 3.85 26.38 24.80
CA GLN A 22 4.55 26.09 23.55
C GLN A 22 5.15 24.68 23.50
N GLN A 23 5.74 24.24 24.61
CA GLN A 23 6.28 22.87 24.72
C GLN A 23 5.17 21.82 24.60
N GLU A 24 4.04 22.04 25.28
CA GLU A 24 2.87 21.17 25.22
C GLU A 24 2.30 21.08 23.79
N ILE A 25 2.14 22.22 23.10
CA ILE A 25 1.68 22.26 21.70
C ILE A 25 2.63 21.46 20.80
N THR A 26 3.94 21.61 20.98
CA THR A 26 4.94 20.88 20.18
C THR A 26 4.85 19.37 20.45
N HIS A 27 4.68 18.98 21.71
CA HIS A 27 4.51 17.59 22.10
C HIS A 27 3.25 16.98 21.49
N LEU A 28 2.10 17.64 21.62
CA LEU A 28 0.82 17.19 21.09
C LEU A 28 0.84 17.08 19.55
N ARG A 29 1.47 18.04 18.86
CA ARG A 29 1.65 17.95 17.39
C ARG A 29 2.46 16.73 16.99
N SER A 30 3.56 16.46 17.70
CA SER A 30 4.38 15.26 17.43
C SER A 30 3.63 13.95 17.70
N GLN A 31 2.79 13.91 18.74
CA GLN A 31 1.92 12.76 18.99
C GLN A 31 0.88 12.57 17.89
N LEU A 32 0.22 13.64 17.48
CA LEU A 32 -0.78 13.61 16.41
C LEU A 32 -0.16 13.14 15.08
N GLU A 33 1.01 13.66 14.74
CA GLU A 33 1.72 13.25 13.51
C GLU A 33 2.08 11.76 13.54
N ARG A 34 2.61 11.26 14.66
CA ARG A 34 2.91 9.83 14.84
C ARG A 34 1.65 8.97 14.74
N ALA A 35 0.56 9.39 15.38
CA ALA A 35 -0.71 8.67 15.30
C ALA A 35 -1.27 8.68 13.87
N HIS A 36 -1.16 9.80 13.16
CA HIS A 36 -1.57 9.90 11.76
C HIS A 36 -0.75 8.98 10.85
N LEU A 37 0.57 8.98 10.98
CA LEU A 37 1.44 8.08 10.21
C LEU A 37 1.14 6.60 10.51
N ALA A 38 0.95 6.23 11.77
CA ALA A 38 0.57 4.87 12.15
C ALA A 38 -0.80 4.46 11.62
N ALA A 39 -1.73 5.40 11.51
CA ALA A 39 -3.07 5.15 10.95
C ALA A 39 -3.09 5.06 9.41
N THR A 40 -2.07 5.54 8.71
CA THR A 40 -2.08 5.65 7.24
C THR A 40 -1.04 4.80 6.55
N LEU A 41 0.12 4.56 7.17
CA LEU A 41 1.22 3.82 6.55
C LEU A 41 1.41 2.43 7.15
N ASP A 42 1.84 1.49 6.32
CA ASP A 42 2.38 0.20 6.76
C ASP A 42 3.73 0.44 7.47
N SER A 43 3.89 -0.15 8.65
CA SER A 43 5.06 0.10 9.50
C SER A 43 6.37 -0.43 8.91
N LEU A 44 6.32 -1.51 8.13
CA LEU A 44 7.48 -2.16 7.54
C LEU A 44 7.90 -1.49 6.23
N THR A 45 6.96 -1.31 5.31
CA THR A 45 7.24 -0.89 3.92
C THR A 45 7.06 0.61 3.68
N ARG A 46 6.43 1.32 4.63
CA ARG A 46 6.18 2.77 4.56
C ARG A 46 5.37 3.22 3.34
N VAL A 47 4.68 2.30 2.68
CA VAL A 47 3.59 2.59 1.75
C VAL A 47 2.28 2.75 2.51
N PHE A 48 1.20 3.13 1.85
CA PHE A 48 -0.10 3.17 2.52
C PHE A 48 -0.46 1.80 3.06
N ASN A 49 -1.14 1.77 4.21
CA ASN A 49 -1.77 0.55 4.69
C ASN A 49 -3.13 0.34 4.00
N ARG A 50 -3.69 -0.84 4.14
CA ARG A 50 -4.99 -1.22 3.57
C ARG A 50 -6.10 -0.22 3.91
N HIS A 51 -6.19 0.21 5.18
CA HIS A 51 -7.26 1.11 5.63
C HIS A 51 -7.18 2.49 4.95
N ALA A 52 -5.98 3.04 4.82
CA ALA A 52 -5.77 4.30 4.10
C ALA A 52 -6.06 4.14 2.61
N PHE A 53 -5.65 3.02 2.00
CA PHE A 53 -5.91 2.71 0.61
C PHE A 53 -7.42 2.66 0.30
N THR A 54 -8.21 1.96 1.11
CA THR A 54 -9.67 1.86 0.92
C THR A 54 -10.32 3.25 0.84
N ARG A 55 -9.95 4.16 1.75
CA ARG A 55 -10.47 5.54 1.73
C ARG A 55 -10.03 6.34 0.50
N LEU A 56 -8.77 6.13 0.04
CA LEU A 56 -8.27 6.79 -1.17
C LEU A 56 -8.97 6.26 -2.43
N LEU A 57 -9.24 4.98 -2.49
CA LEU A 57 -9.97 4.36 -3.59
C LEU A 57 -11.44 4.83 -3.63
N GLU A 58 -12.15 4.88 -2.48
CA GLU A 58 -13.50 5.44 -2.37
C GLU A 58 -13.57 6.87 -2.93
N ARG A 59 -12.58 7.68 -2.57
CA ARG A 59 -12.48 9.05 -3.06
C ARG A 59 -12.22 9.09 -4.56
N ALA A 60 -11.26 8.30 -5.06
CA ALA A 60 -10.95 8.22 -6.49
C ALA A 60 -12.15 7.78 -7.33
N LEU A 61 -12.93 6.80 -6.85
CA LEU A 61 -14.16 6.35 -7.51
C LEU A 61 -15.22 7.46 -7.60
N SER A 62 -15.29 8.34 -6.60
CA SER A 62 -16.24 9.46 -6.62
C SER A 62 -15.81 10.66 -7.47
N GLU A 63 -14.51 10.83 -7.68
CA GLU A 63 -13.92 12.00 -8.37
C GLU A 63 -13.46 11.67 -9.80
N SER A 64 -13.28 10.38 -10.16
CA SER A 64 -12.71 9.99 -11.44
C SER A 64 -13.68 10.20 -12.59
N THR A 65 -13.21 10.86 -13.64
CA THR A 65 -13.93 11.07 -14.90
C THR A 65 -13.26 10.37 -16.09
N ASP A 66 -11.96 10.05 -16.00
CA ASP A 66 -11.13 9.72 -17.17
C ASP A 66 -10.30 8.42 -17.02
N GLY A 67 -10.88 7.38 -16.45
CA GLY A 67 -10.22 6.08 -16.32
C GLY A 67 -9.53 5.88 -14.95
N LEU A 68 -9.65 4.67 -14.47
CA LEU A 68 -9.02 4.24 -13.22
C LEU A 68 -8.68 2.77 -13.37
N ALA A 69 -7.44 2.42 -13.07
CA ALA A 69 -6.99 1.03 -13.09
C ALA A 69 -6.45 0.61 -11.71
N LEU A 70 -6.78 -0.62 -11.35
CA LEU A 70 -6.33 -1.25 -10.10
C LEU A 70 -5.42 -2.42 -10.41
N LEU A 71 -4.22 -2.42 -9.81
CA LEU A 71 -3.28 -3.53 -9.90
C LEU A 71 -3.22 -4.23 -8.55
N MET A 72 -3.46 -5.54 -8.53
CA MET A 72 -3.19 -6.40 -7.38
C MET A 72 -1.90 -7.15 -7.64
N LEU A 73 -0.92 -7.03 -6.76
CA LEU A 73 0.42 -7.60 -6.88
C LEU A 73 0.70 -8.53 -5.70
N ASP A 74 1.31 -9.69 -5.98
CA ASP A 74 1.70 -10.65 -4.96
C ASP A 74 3.09 -11.24 -5.28
N ILE A 75 3.86 -11.48 -4.24
CA ILE A 75 5.23 -11.98 -4.34
C ILE A 75 5.22 -13.48 -4.59
N ASP A 76 5.77 -13.88 -5.71
CA ASP A 76 5.84 -15.29 -6.08
C ASP A 76 6.68 -16.09 -5.09
N HIS A 77 6.08 -17.16 -4.54
CA HIS A 77 6.75 -18.08 -3.61
C HIS A 77 7.26 -17.42 -2.30
N PHE A 78 6.62 -16.36 -1.82
CA PHE A 78 7.07 -15.63 -0.63
C PHE A 78 7.17 -16.50 0.62
N LYS A 79 6.23 -17.42 0.82
CA LYS A 79 6.31 -18.39 1.91
C LYS A 79 7.60 -19.23 1.85
N GLN A 80 8.03 -19.65 0.67
CA GLN A 80 9.29 -20.41 0.52
C GLN A 80 10.51 -19.54 0.87
N ILE A 81 10.45 -18.25 0.57
CA ILE A 81 11.51 -17.31 0.97
C ILE A 81 11.59 -17.25 2.51
N ASN A 82 10.45 -17.06 3.18
CA ASN A 82 10.41 -17.03 4.64
C ASN A 82 10.88 -18.35 5.26
N ASP A 83 10.38 -19.48 4.76
CA ASP A 83 10.72 -20.81 5.28
C ASP A 83 12.21 -21.14 5.09
N SER A 84 12.84 -20.67 4.01
CA SER A 84 14.24 -20.97 3.68
C SER A 84 15.24 -19.99 4.28
N TYR A 85 14.86 -18.69 4.43
CA TYR A 85 15.80 -17.62 4.78
C TYR A 85 15.42 -16.84 6.04
N GLY A 86 14.24 -17.13 6.62
CA GLY A 86 13.69 -16.44 7.79
C GLY A 86 12.91 -15.17 7.44
N HIS A 87 12.07 -14.75 8.37
CA HIS A 87 11.19 -13.58 8.22
C HIS A 87 11.96 -12.27 8.01
N ASP A 88 13.13 -12.10 8.60
CA ASP A 88 13.96 -10.90 8.42
C ASP A 88 14.37 -10.69 6.96
N VAL A 89 14.64 -11.78 6.22
CA VAL A 89 14.93 -11.72 4.77
C VAL A 89 13.65 -11.43 3.99
N GLY A 90 12.54 -12.04 4.37
CA GLY A 90 11.22 -11.73 3.80
C GLY A 90 10.84 -10.27 3.97
N ASP A 91 11.05 -9.70 5.13
CA ASP A 91 10.80 -8.28 5.41
C ASP A 91 11.62 -7.36 4.50
N ARG A 92 12.90 -7.71 4.28
CA ARG A 92 13.77 -6.97 3.34
C ARG A 92 13.31 -7.08 1.89
N VAL A 93 12.76 -8.24 1.49
CA VAL A 93 12.14 -8.43 0.16
C VAL A 93 10.92 -7.53 0.02
N LEU A 94 10.03 -7.49 1.02
CA LEU A 94 8.85 -6.61 1.05
C LEU A 94 9.24 -5.13 0.89
N GLN A 95 10.24 -4.68 1.64
CA GLN A 95 10.74 -3.30 1.55
C GLN A 95 11.31 -3.00 0.16
N LEU A 96 12.12 -3.91 -0.40
CA LEU A 96 12.73 -3.72 -1.72
C LEU A 96 11.68 -3.67 -2.84
N ILE A 97 10.63 -4.49 -2.75
CA ILE A 97 9.51 -4.46 -3.70
C ILE A 97 8.74 -3.15 -3.61
N ALA A 98 8.41 -2.69 -2.40
CA ALA A 98 7.73 -1.42 -2.20
C ALA A 98 8.53 -0.25 -2.78
N ASP A 99 9.84 -0.20 -2.51
CA ASP A 99 10.72 0.85 -3.00
C ASP A 99 10.89 0.80 -4.53
N THR A 100 10.97 -0.41 -5.10
CA THR A 100 11.09 -0.60 -6.55
C THR A 100 9.81 -0.20 -7.25
N ALA A 101 8.64 -0.65 -6.78
CA ALA A 101 7.36 -0.28 -7.35
C ALA A 101 7.13 1.24 -7.31
N ARG A 102 7.44 1.89 -6.17
CA ARG A 102 7.28 3.35 -6.01
C ARG A 102 8.10 4.16 -7.02
N LYS A 103 9.31 3.70 -7.38
CA LYS A 103 10.16 4.38 -8.37
C LYS A 103 9.59 4.34 -9.79
N GLU A 104 8.77 3.35 -10.07
CA GLU A 104 8.14 3.16 -11.37
C GLU A 104 6.77 3.86 -11.50
N MET A 105 6.29 4.48 -10.43
CA MET A 105 4.98 5.11 -10.34
C MET A 105 5.06 6.63 -10.40
N ARG A 106 3.96 7.26 -10.80
CA ARG A 106 3.79 8.71 -10.75
C ARG A 106 3.45 9.13 -9.31
N HIS A 107 3.63 10.41 -9.02
CA HIS A 107 3.27 10.95 -7.70
C HIS A 107 1.76 10.89 -7.40
N SER A 108 0.92 10.88 -8.44
CA SER A 108 -0.54 10.74 -8.35
C SER A 108 -0.99 9.31 -8.06
N ASP A 109 -0.13 8.32 -8.32
CA ASP A 109 -0.49 6.92 -8.13
C ASP A 109 -0.36 6.53 -6.66
N VAL A 110 -1.19 5.61 -6.20
CA VAL A 110 -1.23 5.17 -4.81
C VAL A 110 -0.74 3.74 -4.72
N LEU A 111 0.29 3.51 -3.89
CA LEU A 111 0.80 2.17 -3.55
C LEU A 111 0.48 1.87 -2.10
N ALA A 112 -0.10 0.71 -1.85
CA ALA A 112 -0.40 0.23 -0.51
C ALA A 112 0.01 -1.24 -0.32
N ARG A 113 0.30 -1.61 0.93
CA ARG A 113 0.39 -3.00 1.35
C ARG A 113 -0.99 -3.46 1.79
N PHE A 114 -1.55 -4.43 1.08
CA PHE A 114 -2.93 -4.85 1.24
C PHE A 114 -3.07 -6.10 2.12
N GLY A 115 -2.08 -6.97 2.10
CA GLY A 115 -1.97 -8.18 2.90
C GLY A 115 -0.53 -8.45 3.36
N GLY A 116 -0.25 -9.64 3.81
CA GLY A 116 1.08 -10.03 4.27
C GLY A 116 2.17 -9.87 3.20
N GLU A 117 1.90 -10.37 2.00
CA GLU A 117 2.79 -10.35 0.83
C GLU A 117 2.15 -9.69 -0.39
N GLU A 118 0.96 -9.08 -0.19
CA GLU A 118 0.14 -8.47 -1.23
C GLU A 118 0.28 -6.95 -1.22
N PHE A 119 0.49 -6.38 -2.39
CA PHE A 119 0.45 -4.94 -2.64
C PHE A 119 -0.68 -4.60 -3.60
N ILE A 120 -1.20 -3.40 -3.47
CA ILE A 120 -2.23 -2.87 -4.35
C ILE A 120 -1.81 -1.50 -4.86
N ILE A 121 -2.07 -1.25 -6.15
CA ILE A 121 -1.73 0.01 -6.79
C ILE A 121 -2.98 0.57 -7.45
N LEU A 122 -3.28 1.82 -7.16
CA LEU A 122 -4.31 2.59 -7.82
C LEU A 122 -3.65 3.55 -8.79
N LEU A 123 -4.00 3.44 -10.05
CA LEU A 123 -3.57 4.32 -11.13
C LEU A 123 -4.75 5.22 -11.51
N SER A 124 -4.65 6.51 -11.16
CA SER A 124 -5.65 7.52 -11.51
C SER A 124 -5.41 8.04 -12.92
N ASP A 125 -6.49 8.45 -13.61
CA ASP A 125 -6.43 8.98 -14.98
C ASP A 125 -5.63 8.08 -15.93
N THR A 126 -5.88 6.76 -15.83
CA THR A 126 -5.08 5.74 -16.51
C THR A 126 -6.00 4.70 -17.15
N GLN A 127 -5.93 4.55 -18.46
CA GLN A 127 -6.64 3.51 -19.20
C GLN A 127 -5.89 2.18 -19.15
N LEU A 128 -6.57 1.09 -19.47
CA LEU A 128 -6.03 -0.27 -19.39
C LEU A 128 -4.70 -0.46 -20.13
N GLN A 129 -4.54 0.15 -21.30
CA GLN A 129 -3.32 0.02 -22.10
C GLN A 129 -2.10 0.64 -21.40
N ASP A 130 -2.28 1.82 -20.78
CA ASP A 130 -1.23 2.49 -20.03
C ASP A 130 -0.96 1.76 -18.71
N ALA A 131 -2.00 1.24 -18.06
CA ALA A 131 -1.87 0.42 -16.86
C ALA A 131 -1.03 -0.85 -17.12
N LEU A 132 -1.21 -1.51 -18.27
CA LEU A 132 -0.40 -2.65 -18.70
C LEU A 132 1.08 -2.28 -18.83
N VAL A 133 1.39 -1.13 -19.45
CA VAL A 133 2.77 -0.65 -19.60
C VAL A 133 3.42 -0.37 -18.22
N ILE A 134 2.67 0.26 -17.33
CA ILE A 134 3.16 0.55 -15.97
C ILE A 134 3.39 -0.76 -15.20
N ALA A 135 2.43 -1.68 -15.24
CA ALA A 135 2.52 -2.97 -14.57
C ALA A 135 3.71 -3.80 -15.07
N GLU A 136 3.94 -3.83 -16.39
CA GLU A 136 5.07 -4.56 -16.97
C GLU A 136 6.41 -3.93 -16.59
N ARG A 137 6.49 -2.61 -16.51
CA ARG A 137 7.66 -1.90 -16.03
C ARG A 137 7.95 -2.24 -14.56
N ILE A 138 6.94 -2.22 -13.68
CA ILE A 138 7.06 -2.62 -12.28
C ILE A 138 7.53 -4.07 -12.17
N ARG A 139 6.87 -5.00 -12.87
CA ARG A 139 7.22 -6.43 -12.84
C ARG A 139 8.65 -6.67 -13.27
N ASN A 140 9.08 -6.07 -14.40
CA ASN A 140 10.44 -6.20 -14.92
C ASN A 140 11.47 -5.57 -13.99
N SER A 141 11.21 -4.39 -13.44
CA SER A 141 12.10 -3.75 -12.48
C SER A 141 12.28 -4.60 -11.21
N ILE A 142 11.22 -5.22 -10.71
CA ILE A 142 11.30 -6.14 -9.57
C ILE A 142 12.08 -7.40 -9.93
N GLN A 143 11.82 -8.03 -11.08
CA GLN A 143 12.54 -9.22 -11.54
C GLN A 143 14.05 -9.00 -11.68
N GLN A 144 14.47 -7.77 -11.97
CA GLN A 144 15.89 -7.40 -12.10
C GLN A 144 16.56 -7.17 -10.74
N GLN A 145 15.78 -7.03 -9.65
CA GLN A 145 16.32 -6.87 -8.32
C GLN A 145 16.93 -8.18 -7.81
N TYR A 146 17.85 -8.02 -6.90
CA TYR A 146 18.43 -9.12 -6.14
C TYR A 146 18.70 -8.66 -4.71
N LEU A 147 18.64 -9.59 -3.78
CA LEU A 147 18.90 -9.35 -2.38
C LEU A 147 20.00 -10.30 -1.90
N TYR A 148 21.01 -9.78 -1.24
CA TYR A 148 21.96 -10.62 -0.52
C TYR A 148 21.32 -11.09 0.80
N ALA A 149 20.83 -12.32 0.82
CA ALA A 149 20.30 -12.93 2.03
C ALA A 149 21.44 -13.20 3.05
N ARG A 150 22.65 -13.56 2.52
CA ARG A 150 23.93 -13.72 3.21
C ARG A 150 25.05 -13.25 2.27
N PRO A 151 26.30 -13.06 2.76
CA PRO A 151 27.40 -12.55 1.93
C PRO A 151 27.61 -13.25 0.58
N GLU A 152 27.35 -14.56 0.51
CA GLU A 152 27.54 -15.34 -0.72
C GLU A 152 26.21 -15.84 -1.33
N LEU A 153 25.07 -15.45 -0.76
CA LEU A 153 23.76 -15.96 -1.19
C LEU A 153 22.89 -14.84 -1.77
N VAL A 154 22.77 -14.85 -3.09
CA VAL A 154 21.92 -13.92 -3.85
C VAL A 154 20.52 -14.52 -4.03
N LEU A 155 19.51 -13.84 -3.51
CA LEU A 155 18.10 -14.17 -3.68
C LEU A 155 17.52 -13.36 -4.85
N LYS A 156 16.87 -14.07 -5.78
CA LYS A 156 16.03 -13.48 -6.82
C LYS A 156 14.58 -13.81 -6.52
N PHE A 157 13.69 -12.90 -6.85
CA PHE A 157 12.25 -13.06 -6.65
C PHE A 157 11.49 -12.38 -7.79
N THR A 158 10.25 -12.76 -7.96
CA THR A 158 9.33 -12.23 -8.97
C THR A 158 8.00 -11.90 -8.35
N VAL A 159 7.16 -11.22 -9.11
CA VAL A 159 5.79 -10.89 -8.71
C VAL A 159 4.82 -11.26 -9.82
N SER A 160 3.63 -11.67 -9.43
CA SER A 160 2.47 -11.80 -10.32
C SER A 160 1.55 -10.60 -10.11
N ILE A 161 0.94 -10.10 -11.18
CA ILE A 161 0.09 -8.90 -11.15
C ILE A 161 -1.24 -9.19 -11.84
N GLY A 162 -2.33 -8.87 -11.17
CA GLY A 162 -3.68 -8.83 -11.75
C GLY A 162 -4.13 -7.39 -11.96
N ILE A 163 -4.72 -7.08 -13.11
CA ILE A 163 -5.21 -5.75 -13.44
C ILE A 163 -6.73 -5.79 -13.62
N ALA A 164 -7.42 -4.81 -13.04
CA ALA A 164 -8.81 -4.49 -13.34
C ALA A 164 -8.94 -3.01 -13.68
N GLU A 165 -9.75 -2.70 -14.68
CA GLU A 165 -10.11 -1.34 -15.05
C GLU A 165 -11.50 -1.02 -14.51
N LEU A 166 -11.71 0.24 -14.11
CA LEU A 166 -13.02 0.73 -13.73
C LEU A 166 -13.89 0.88 -14.98
N GLU A 167 -14.92 0.06 -15.09
CA GLU A 167 -15.93 0.21 -16.14
C GLU A 167 -16.97 1.28 -15.73
N SER A 168 -17.53 1.97 -16.72
CA SER A 168 -18.44 3.12 -16.56
C SER A 168 -19.68 2.84 -15.67
N HIS A 169 -19.93 1.60 -15.33
CA HIS A 169 -21.10 1.17 -14.53
C HIS A 169 -20.73 0.55 -13.19
N THR A 170 -19.44 0.39 -12.87
CA THR A 170 -18.98 -0.22 -11.62
C THR A 170 -18.64 0.89 -10.63
N GLN A 171 -19.52 1.18 -9.70
CA GLN A 171 -19.26 2.08 -8.56
C GLN A 171 -18.94 1.29 -7.28
N ASP A 172 -18.77 -0.02 -7.39
CA ASP A 172 -18.52 -0.89 -6.25
C ASP A 172 -17.02 -1.17 -6.11
N LEU A 173 -16.47 -0.66 -5.03
CA LEU A 173 -15.08 -0.82 -4.62
C LEU A 173 -14.70 -2.30 -4.49
N ASP A 174 -15.57 -3.09 -3.87
CA ASP A 174 -15.33 -4.51 -3.63
C ASP A 174 -15.31 -5.30 -4.94
N ASP A 175 -16.12 -4.93 -5.91
CA ASP A 175 -16.13 -5.56 -7.24
C ASP A 175 -14.84 -5.29 -8.00
N LEU A 176 -14.31 -4.05 -7.95
CA LEU A 176 -13.06 -3.71 -8.61
C LEU A 176 -11.86 -4.47 -8.00
N ILE A 177 -11.79 -4.53 -6.67
CA ILE A 177 -10.75 -5.29 -5.96
C ILE A 177 -10.86 -6.77 -6.31
N LYS A 178 -12.08 -7.31 -6.32
CA LYS A 178 -12.35 -8.71 -6.67
C LYS A 178 -11.93 -9.05 -8.11
N LYS A 179 -12.21 -8.19 -9.06
CA LYS A 179 -11.77 -8.35 -10.45
C LYS A 179 -10.24 -8.42 -10.56
N ALA A 180 -9.53 -7.53 -9.87
CA ALA A 180 -8.06 -7.54 -9.84
C ALA A 180 -7.50 -8.81 -9.17
N ASP A 181 -8.13 -9.30 -8.10
CA ASP A 181 -7.73 -10.55 -7.41
C ASP A 181 -7.95 -11.80 -8.28
N VAL A 182 -9.06 -11.85 -9.03
CA VAL A 182 -9.31 -12.92 -10.03
C VAL A 182 -8.23 -12.95 -11.11
N ALA A 183 -7.85 -11.78 -11.61
CA ALA A 183 -6.77 -11.66 -12.58
C ALA A 183 -5.42 -12.08 -12.01
N LEU A 184 -5.09 -11.67 -10.77
CA LEU A 184 -3.89 -12.10 -10.06
C LEU A 184 -3.83 -13.62 -9.90
N TYR A 185 -4.94 -14.23 -9.52
CA TYR A 185 -5.01 -15.69 -9.42
C TYR A 185 -4.75 -16.37 -10.76
N ALA A 186 -5.29 -15.84 -11.86
CA ALA A 186 -5.01 -16.33 -13.20
C ALA A 186 -3.51 -16.21 -13.53
N ALA A 187 -2.86 -15.09 -13.19
CA ALA A 187 -1.41 -14.91 -13.36
C ALA A 187 -0.60 -15.97 -12.59
N LYS A 188 -0.96 -16.24 -11.33
CA LYS A 188 -0.31 -17.27 -10.52
C LYS A 188 -0.51 -18.68 -11.11
N LYS A 189 -1.70 -19.00 -11.61
CA LYS A 189 -2.01 -20.29 -12.25
C LYS A 189 -1.32 -20.50 -13.59
N SER A 190 -1.17 -19.43 -14.36
CA SER A 190 -0.52 -19.48 -15.69
C SER A 190 1.01 -19.54 -15.64
N GLY A 191 1.62 -19.67 -14.45
CA GLY A 191 3.08 -19.90 -14.30
C GLY A 191 3.82 -18.77 -13.62
N ARG A 192 3.11 -17.82 -12.98
CA ARG A 192 3.68 -16.69 -12.20
C ARG A 192 4.54 -15.75 -13.03
N ASN A 193 5.15 -14.75 -12.39
CA ASN A 193 6.01 -13.73 -13.00
C ASN A 193 5.40 -13.12 -14.26
N ARG A 194 4.13 -12.73 -14.18
CA ARG A 194 3.34 -12.20 -15.31
C ARG A 194 2.23 -11.29 -14.87
N ILE A 195 1.63 -10.68 -15.87
CA ILE A 195 0.45 -9.86 -15.73
C ILE A 195 -0.72 -10.57 -16.39
N GLU A 196 -1.86 -10.54 -15.75
CA GLU A 196 -3.15 -10.88 -16.35
C GLU A 196 -4.13 -9.72 -16.15
N VAL A 197 -4.93 -9.47 -17.17
CA VAL A 197 -6.03 -8.49 -17.10
C VAL A 197 -7.32 -9.25 -16.85
N TYR A 198 -8.15 -8.72 -15.96
CA TYR A 198 -9.46 -9.30 -15.71
C TYR A 198 -10.29 -9.39 -17.00
N ARG A 199 -10.92 -10.53 -17.21
CA ARG A 199 -11.93 -10.76 -18.23
C ARG A 199 -13.12 -11.49 -17.61
N PRO A 200 -14.35 -11.21 -18.07
CA PRO A 200 -15.57 -11.83 -17.50
C PRO A 200 -15.62 -13.37 -17.60
N ASP A 201 -14.86 -13.97 -18.51
CA ASP A 201 -14.75 -15.42 -18.67
C ASP A 201 -13.76 -16.09 -17.71
N MET A 202 -13.02 -15.31 -16.93
CA MET A 202 -12.11 -15.84 -15.94
C MET A 202 -12.86 -16.48 -14.78
N SER A 203 -12.51 -17.73 -14.46
CA SER A 203 -13.07 -18.44 -13.31
C SER A 203 -12.52 -17.84 -12.01
N SER A 204 -13.43 -17.37 -11.16
CA SER A 204 -13.07 -17.00 -9.80
C SER A 204 -12.64 -18.26 -9.03
N PRO A 205 -11.52 -18.21 -8.29
CA PRO A 205 -11.12 -19.33 -7.42
C PRO A 205 -12.15 -19.64 -6.32
N PHE A 206 -13.13 -18.77 -6.16
CA PHE A 206 -14.02 -18.68 -5.00
C PHE A 206 -15.48 -19.03 -5.30
N GLN A 207 -15.79 -19.76 -6.36
CA GLN A 207 -17.19 -20.14 -6.66
C GLN A 207 -17.86 -21.00 -5.56
N SER A 208 -17.07 -21.62 -4.67
CA SER A 208 -17.61 -22.44 -3.58
C SER A 208 -17.56 -21.80 -2.17
N ASP A 209 -16.69 -20.78 -1.93
CA ASP A 209 -16.42 -20.27 -0.56
C ASP A 209 -16.43 -18.74 -0.43
N LEU A 210 -17.06 -18.05 -1.37
CA LEU A 210 -17.01 -16.58 -1.48
C LEU A 210 -17.43 -15.81 -0.23
N GLN A 211 -18.43 -16.28 0.50
CA GLN A 211 -18.92 -15.57 1.69
C GLN A 211 -17.96 -15.68 2.89
N ASN A 212 -17.30 -16.81 3.07
CA ASN A 212 -16.40 -17.00 4.21
C ASN A 212 -15.03 -16.36 3.97
N PHE A 213 -14.49 -16.43 2.75
CA PHE A 213 -13.15 -15.91 2.43
C PHE A 213 -13.09 -14.37 2.49
N TYR A 214 -14.11 -13.68 1.95
CA TYR A 214 -14.15 -12.22 2.03
C TYR A 214 -14.43 -11.74 3.44
N THR A 215 -15.22 -12.46 4.22
CA THR A 215 -15.46 -12.16 5.64
C THR A 215 -14.17 -12.34 6.46
N GLU A 216 -13.41 -13.40 6.24
CA GLU A 216 -12.13 -13.60 6.93
C GLU A 216 -11.00 -12.72 6.39
N LYS A 217 -10.89 -12.58 5.06
CA LYS A 217 -9.81 -11.81 4.42
C LYS A 217 -10.06 -10.30 4.47
N TYR A 218 -11.33 -9.84 4.49
CA TYR A 218 -11.67 -8.44 4.28
C TYR A 218 -12.54 -7.78 5.37
N ILE A 219 -13.15 -8.53 6.30
CA ILE A 219 -14.06 -7.98 7.32
C ILE A 219 -13.55 -8.20 8.76
N ASN A 220 -12.75 -9.24 9.04
CA ASN A 220 -12.25 -9.57 10.38
C ASN A 220 -10.85 -9.00 10.66
N LEU A 221 -10.68 -7.68 10.48
CA LEU A 221 -9.52 -6.94 10.99
C LEU A 221 -9.95 -5.66 11.70
#